data_5f8c73c16872f16e656c5314a3d6dd7a
#
_entry.id   5f8c73c16872f16e656c5314a3d6dd7a
#
_cell.length_a   1.000
_cell.length_b   1.000
_cell.length_c   1.000
_cell.angle_alpha   90.00
_cell.angle_beta   90.00
_cell.angle_gamma   90.00
#
_symmetry.space_group_name_H-M   'P 1'
#
loop_
_entity.id
_entity.type
_entity.pdbx_description
1 polymer ?
#
loop_
_entity_poly.entity_id
_entity_poly.type
_entity_poly.pdbx_seq_one_letter_code
_entity_poly.pdbx_strand_id
1 'polypeptide(L)'
;MSIFGHEDSERSQFPMWDGLISYFPSALAGVARVSLEGNRKHNPGEPLHHARGKSTDHLNKIIRHLMDGDYDEAAWRCLALSQEEYERRGAPIAPGARLEPKSELPIGSADELADSLRHPMSVAGEE
;
A
#
# COMPACT_ATOMS: atom_id res chain seq x y z
N MET A 1 -5.92 17.48 -9.18
CA MET A 1 -6.87 17.63 -8.06
C MET A 1 -6.13 17.49 -6.74
N SER A 2 -6.38 18.43 -5.85
CA SER A 2 -5.73 18.35 -4.53
C SER A 2 -6.51 17.44 -3.60
N ILE A 3 -5.79 16.59 -2.86
CA ILE A 3 -6.42 15.74 -1.84
C ILE A 3 -6.83 16.56 -0.62
N PHE A 4 -6.36 17.80 -0.51
CA PHE A 4 -6.61 18.65 0.65
C PHE A 4 -7.76 19.63 0.46
N GLY A 5 -8.40 19.62 -0.71
CA GLY A 5 -9.39 20.63 -1.06
C GLY A 5 -8.72 21.92 -1.51
N HIS A 6 -9.53 22.98 -1.65
CA HIS A 6 -9.04 24.24 -2.20
C HIS A 6 -9.18 25.41 -1.23
N GLU A 7 -10.07 25.28 -0.25
CA GLU A 7 -10.28 26.33 0.74
C GLU A 7 -9.30 26.18 1.90
N ASP A 8 -8.84 27.29 2.45
CA ASP A 8 -7.91 27.25 3.57
C ASP A 8 -8.47 26.50 4.75
N SER A 9 -9.78 26.65 5.01
CA SER A 9 -10.41 25.95 6.12
C SER A 9 -10.39 24.43 5.94
N GLU A 10 -10.47 23.96 4.71
CA GLU A 10 -10.35 22.54 4.42
C GLU A 10 -8.91 22.06 4.55
N ARG A 11 -8.00 22.82 3.96
CA ARG A 11 -6.59 22.44 3.92
C ARG A 11 -5.97 22.41 5.31
N SER A 12 -6.43 23.27 6.21
CA SER A 12 -5.90 23.32 7.58
C SER A 12 -6.28 22.12 8.41
N GLN A 13 -7.21 21.29 7.93
CA GLN A 13 -7.56 20.04 8.62
C GLN A 13 -6.50 18.94 8.39
N PHE A 14 -5.51 19.19 7.55
CA PHE A 14 -4.49 18.19 7.21
C PHE A 14 -3.10 18.74 7.53
N PRO A 15 -2.73 18.78 8.83
CA PRO A 15 -1.43 19.33 9.23
C PRO A 15 -0.31 18.33 8.96
N MET A 16 0.09 18.24 7.70
CA MET A 16 1.03 17.19 7.25
C MET A 16 2.37 17.27 7.99
N TRP A 17 2.88 18.49 8.21
CA TRP A 17 4.12 18.64 8.94
C TRP A 17 3.91 18.45 10.44
N ASP A 18 3.01 19.27 11.01
CA ASP A 18 2.83 19.31 12.47
C ASP A 18 2.26 18.02 13.03
N GLY A 19 1.40 17.33 12.28
CA GLY A 19 0.67 16.16 12.77
C GLY A 19 1.17 14.83 12.26
N LEU A 20 2.10 14.84 11.32
CA LEU A 20 2.58 13.58 10.77
C LEU A 20 4.11 13.53 10.74
N ILE A 21 4.72 14.40 9.97
CA ILE A 21 6.17 14.28 9.78
C ILE A 21 6.93 14.62 11.07
N SER A 22 6.48 15.66 11.78
CA SER A 22 7.14 16.02 13.02
C SER A 22 6.89 15.01 14.14
N TYR A 23 5.80 14.24 14.06
CA TYR A 23 5.52 13.20 15.04
C TYR A 23 6.38 11.96 14.82
N PHE A 24 6.59 11.57 13.56
CA PHE A 24 7.13 10.26 13.23
C PHE A 24 8.27 10.30 12.21
N PRO A 25 9.28 11.19 12.39
CA PRO A 25 10.30 11.30 11.33
C PRO A 25 11.10 10.02 11.12
N SER A 26 11.51 9.36 12.18
CA SER A 26 12.29 8.13 12.04
C SER A 26 11.43 6.98 11.56
N ALA A 27 10.20 6.89 12.07
CA ALA A 27 9.30 5.83 11.63
C ALA A 27 8.97 5.96 10.15
N LEU A 28 8.74 7.19 9.68
CA LEU A 28 8.47 7.41 8.26
C LEU A 28 9.67 7.03 7.40
N ALA A 29 10.88 7.33 7.87
CA ALA A 29 12.10 6.90 7.17
C ALA A 29 12.17 5.37 7.10
N GLY A 30 11.82 4.69 8.20
CA GLY A 30 11.78 3.24 8.22
C GLY A 30 10.77 2.67 7.25
N VAL A 31 9.59 3.28 7.18
CA VAL A 31 8.56 2.84 6.24
C VAL A 31 9.02 3.06 4.79
N ALA A 32 9.68 4.19 4.53
CA ALA A 32 10.24 4.43 3.20
C ALA A 32 11.26 3.36 2.81
N ARG A 33 12.06 2.92 3.79
CA ARG A 33 13.02 1.85 3.53
C ARG A 33 12.32 0.54 3.18
N VAL A 34 11.20 0.24 3.82
CA VAL A 34 10.42 -0.96 3.47
C VAL A 34 10.02 -0.92 2.00
N SER A 35 9.60 0.25 1.50
CA SER A 35 9.28 0.40 0.08
C SER A 35 10.46 0.07 -0.80
N LEU A 36 11.64 0.59 -0.45
CA LEU A 36 12.84 0.37 -1.26
C LEU A 36 13.24 -1.11 -1.27
N GLU A 37 13.25 -1.73 -0.10
CA GLU A 37 13.63 -3.13 0.02
C GLU A 37 12.65 -4.05 -0.69
N GLY A 38 11.37 -3.75 -0.57
CA GLY A 38 10.34 -4.51 -1.27
C GLY A 38 10.48 -4.40 -2.77
N ASN A 39 10.80 -3.20 -3.26
CA ASN A 39 10.98 -3.01 -4.69
C ASN A 39 12.18 -3.81 -5.22
N ARG A 40 13.27 -3.82 -4.46
CA ARG A 40 14.43 -4.60 -4.84
C ARG A 40 14.13 -6.08 -4.89
N LYS A 41 13.28 -6.55 -3.99
CA LYS A 41 12.93 -7.96 -3.89
C LYS A 41 11.94 -8.38 -4.98
N HIS A 42 10.91 -7.57 -5.19
CA HIS A 42 9.78 -7.97 -6.05
C HIS A 42 9.83 -7.37 -7.44
N ASN A 43 10.53 -6.26 -7.62
CA ASN A 43 10.61 -5.56 -8.91
C ASN A 43 12.06 -5.22 -9.22
N PRO A 44 12.96 -6.21 -9.24
CA PRO A 44 14.39 -5.90 -9.41
C PRO A 44 14.64 -5.20 -10.74
N GLY A 45 15.46 -4.16 -10.69
CA GLY A 45 15.80 -3.39 -11.88
C GLY A 45 14.78 -2.37 -12.31
N GLU A 46 13.65 -2.26 -11.60
CA GLU A 46 12.61 -1.31 -11.96
C GLU A 46 12.64 -0.09 -11.04
N PRO A 47 12.15 1.04 -11.53
CA PRO A 47 12.03 2.21 -10.67
C PRO A 47 11.11 1.92 -9.49
N LEU A 48 11.35 2.62 -8.40
CA LEU A 48 10.57 2.42 -7.18
C LEU A 48 9.08 2.68 -7.43
N HIS A 49 8.26 1.69 -7.11
CA HIS A 49 6.81 1.81 -7.25
C HIS A 49 6.13 0.76 -6.40
N HIS A 50 4.85 0.95 -6.12
CA HIS A 50 4.03 -0.03 -5.43
C HIS A 50 3.27 -0.86 -6.45
N ALA A 51 3.69 -2.10 -6.66
CA ALA A 51 3.01 -3.02 -7.57
C ALA A 51 1.81 -3.61 -6.86
N ARG A 52 0.68 -2.97 -7.01
CA ARG A 52 -0.55 -3.38 -6.34
C ARG A 52 -1.06 -4.68 -6.90
N GLY A 53 -1.66 -5.48 -6.04
CA GLY A 53 -2.22 -6.76 -6.44
C GLY A 53 -1.27 -7.93 -6.30
N LYS A 54 0.01 -7.67 -6.05
CA LYS A 54 0.96 -8.75 -5.87
C LYS A 54 0.86 -9.40 -4.49
N SER A 55 0.34 -8.67 -3.51
CA SER A 55 0.17 -9.19 -2.16
C SER A 55 -1.26 -8.92 -1.73
N THR A 56 -1.97 -9.96 -1.34
CA THR A 56 -3.38 -9.85 -0.98
C THR A 56 -3.66 -10.27 0.45
N ASP A 57 -2.65 -10.77 1.15
CA ASP A 57 -2.81 -11.30 2.50
C ASP A 57 -2.35 -10.29 3.54
N HIS A 58 -2.85 -9.07 3.43
CA HIS A 58 -2.36 -7.97 4.26
C HIS A 58 -2.60 -8.19 5.74
N LEU A 59 -3.80 -8.64 6.12
CA LEU A 59 -4.11 -8.74 7.54
C LEU A 59 -3.24 -9.75 8.25
N ASN A 60 -3.06 -10.92 7.67
CA ASN A 60 -2.19 -11.92 8.29
C ASN A 60 -0.75 -11.44 8.37
N LYS A 61 -0.28 -10.77 7.34
CA LYS A 61 1.09 -10.25 7.34
C LYS A 61 1.27 -9.13 8.36
N ILE A 62 0.29 -8.26 8.49
CA ILE A 62 0.35 -7.21 9.50
C ILE A 62 0.48 -7.81 10.90
N ILE A 63 -0.36 -8.80 11.21
CA ILE A 63 -0.34 -9.42 12.53
C ILE A 63 1.01 -10.11 12.78
N ARG A 64 1.52 -10.84 11.78
CA ARG A 64 2.82 -11.50 11.94
C ARG A 64 3.94 -10.50 12.18
N HIS A 65 3.95 -9.40 11.42
CA HIS A 65 4.96 -8.37 11.62
C HIS A 65 4.86 -7.73 13.00
N LEU A 66 3.65 -7.48 13.47
CA LEU A 66 3.47 -6.94 14.81
C LEU A 66 3.99 -7.89 15.88
N MET A 67 3.72 -9.18 15.73
CA MET A 67 4.19 -10.18 16.69
C MET A 67 5.71 -10.30 16.69
N ASP A 68 6.33 -10.07 15.56
CA ASP A 68 7.78 -10.14 15.42
C ASP A 68 8.47 -8.82 15.75
N GLY A 69 7.71 -7.77 16.00
CA GLY A 69 8.29 -6.46 16.26
C GLY A 69 8.72 -5.72 15.02
N ASP A 70 8.28 -6.14 13.86
CA ASP A 70 8.58 -5.50 12.58
C ASP A 70 7.56 -4.40 12.32
N TYR A 71 7.64 -3.34 13.10
CA TYR A 71 6.62 -2.28 13.07
C TYR A 71 6.63 -1.49 11.76
N ASP A 72 7.77 -1.33 11.12
CA ASP A 72 7.85 -0.60 9.87
C ASP A 72 7.10 -1.32 8.76
N GLU A 73 7.27 -2.64 8.68
CA GLU A 73 6.55 -3.44 7.70
C GLU A 73 5.05 -3.45 7.96
N ALA A 74 4.67 -3.54 9.24
CA ALA A 74 3.26 -3.47 9.59
C ALA A 74 2.66 -2.12 9.21
N ALA A 75 3.38 -1.04 9.49
CA ALA A 75 2.93 0.31 9.16
C ALA A 75 2.79 0.49 7.66
N TRP A 76 3.75 -0.02 6.88
CA TRP A 76 3.69 0.07 5.44
C TRP A 76 2.41 -0.58 4.90
N ARG A 77 2.09 -1.78 5.40
CA ARG A 77 0.89 -2.48 4.94
C ARG A 77 -0.39 -1.79 5.38
N CYS A 78 -0.40 -1.21 6.58
CA CYS A 78 -1.55 -0.43 7.02
C CYS A 78 -1.74 0.81 6.15
N LEU A 79 -0.66 1.47 5.77
CA LEU A 79 -0.75 2.62 4.88
C LEU A 79 -1.26 2.19 3.50
N ALA A 80 -0.82 1.04 3.00
CA ALA A 80 -1.31 0.53 1.72
C ALA A 80 -2.82 0.31 1.76
N LEU A 81 -3.30 -0.34 2.81
CA LEU A 81 -4.73 -0.58 2.96
C LEU A 81 -5.52 0.73 3.08
N SER A 82 -5.00 1.66 3.87
CA SER A 82 -5.66 2.95 4.07
C SER A 82 -5.72 3.73 2.77
N GLN A 83 -4.61 3.78 2.03
CA GLN A 83 -4.56 4.50 0.76
C GLN A 83 -5.57 3.94 -0.24
N GLU A 84 -5.62 2.62 -0.34
CA GLU A 84 -6.54 1.99 -1.29
C GLU A 84 -7.99 2.21 -0.89
N GLU A 85 -8.26 2.26 0.42
CA GLU A 85 -9.62 2.56 0.86
C GLU A 85 -10.02 3.98 0.51
N TYR A 86 -9.13 4.95 0.69
CA TYR A 86 -9.41 6.33 0.28
C TYR A 86 -9.67 6.42 -1.22
N GLU A 87 -8.90 5.68 -2.00
CA GLU A 87 -9.09 5.69 -3.46
C GLU A 87 -10.45 5.09 -3.85
N ARG A 88 -10.88 4.05 -3.14
CA ARG A 88 -12.22 3.50 -3.39
C ARG A 88 -13.32 4.52 -3.07
N ARG A 89 -13.04 5.45 -2.17
CA ARG A 89 -13.98 6.51 -1.82
C ARG A 89 -13.84 7.75 -2.70
N GLY A 90 -13.00 7.69 -3.73
CA GLY A 90 -12.89 8.76 -4.70
C GLY A 90 -11.62 9.58 -4.66
N ALA A 91 -10.70 9.27 -3.76
CA ALA A 91 -9.42 9.98 -3.75
C ALA A 91 -8.62 9.65 -5.01
N PRO A 92 -7.75 10.56 -5.45
CA PRO A 92 -6.91 10.28 -6.61
C PRO A 92 -6.02 9.06 -6.36
N ILE A 93 -5.77 8.29 -7.41
CA ILE A 93 -4.86 7.15 -7.34
C ILE A 93 -3.46 7.67 -6.98
N ALA A 94 -2.81 7.01 -6.04
CA ALA A 94 -1.47 7.40 -5.63
C ALA A 94 -0.51 7.35 -6.82
N PRO A 95 0.29 8.39 -7.04
CA PRO A 95 1.17 8.43 -8.22
C PRO A 95 2.23 7.34 -8.22
N GLY A 96 2.59 6.82 -7.05
CA GLY A 96 3.59 5.75 -6.97
C GLY A 96 3.06 4.35 -7.18
N ALA A 97 1.75 4.22 -7.39
CA ALA A 97 1.15 2.90 -7.56
C ALA A 97 1.21 2.44 -9.02
N ARG A 98 1.35 1.12 -9.20
CA ARG A 98 1.18 0.48 -10.50
C ARG A 98 0.09 -0.56 -10.35
N LEU A 99 -0.96 -0.42 -11.16
CA LEU A 99 -2.07 -1.35 -11.12
C LEU A 99 -1.76 -2.54 -12.03
N GLU A 100 -2.21 -3.71 -11.61
CA GLU A 100 -2.01 -4.91 -12.40
C GLU A 100 -2.84 -4.82 -13.67
N PRO A 101 -2.27 -5.16 -14.84
CA PRO A 101 -3.00 -5.04 -16.10
C PRO A 101 -3.85 -6.27 -16.37
N LYS A 102 -4.79 -6.53 -15.49
CA LYS A 102 -5.65 -7.71 -15.63
C LYS A 102 -7.07 -7.37 -16.04
N SER A 103 -7.34 -6.10 -16.13
CA SER A 103 -8.70 -5.63 -16.39
C SER A 103 -9.19 -5.96 -17.79
N GLU A 104 -8.28 -6.22 -18.70
CA GLU A 104 -8.67 -6.55 -20.07
C GLU A 104 -9.15 -7.99 -20.21
N LEU A 105 -9.16 -8.74 -19.13
CA LEU A 105 -9.62 -10.12 -19.14
C LEU A 105 -10.77 -10.29 -18.16
N PRO A 106 -11.94 -9.74 -18.49
CA PRO A 106 -13.05 -9.74 -17.54
C PRO A 106 -13.49 -11.16 -17.14
N ILE A 107 -13.47 -12.11 -18.07
CA ILE A 107 -13.80 -13.48 -17.72
C ILE A 107 -12.68 -14.11 -16.90
N GLY A 108 -11.47 -13.84 -17.32
CA GLY A 108 -10.31 -14.30 -16.56
C GLY A 108 -10.28 -13.72 -15.18
N SER A 109 -10.78 -12.49 -15.01
CA SER A 109 -10.83 -11.87 -13.70
C SER A 109 -11.64 -12.66 -12.70
N ALA A 110 -12.80 -13.18 -13.14
CA ALA A 110 -13.63 -13.96 -12.26
C ALA A 110 -12.93 -15.24 -11.83
N ASP A 111 -12.28 -15.89 -12.77
CA ASP A 111 -11.53 -17.10 -12.47
C ASP A 111 -10.35 -16.81 -11.58
N GLU A 112 -9.65 -15.73 -11.84
CA GLU A 112 -8.52 -15.33 -11.02
C GLU A 112 -8.94 -15.04 -9.60
N LEU A 113 -10.07 -14.36 -9.44
CA LEU A 113 -10.58 -14.08 -8.11
C LEU A 113 -10.94 -15.37 -7.38
N ALA A 114 -11.61 -16.28 -8.07
CA ALA A 114 -11.97 -17.55 -7.45
C ALA A 114 -10.72 -18.31 -7.05
N ASP A 115 -9.69 -18.29 -7.86
CA ASP A 115 -8.44 -18.96 -7.54
C ASP A 115 -7.76 -18.32 -6.35
N SER A 116 -7.74 -16.99 -6.29
CA SER A 116 -7.18 -16.27 -5.15
C SER A 116 -7.87 -16.66 -3.85
N LEU A 117 -9.19 -16.80 -3.90
CA LEU A 117 -9.94 -17.17 -2.72
C LEU A 117 -9.67 -18.61 -2.30
N ARG A 118 -9.41 -19.48 -3.25
CA ARG A 118 -9.09 -20.87 -2.93
C ARG A 118 -7.68 -21.05 -2.42
N HIS A 119 -6.75 -20.19 -2.85
CA HIS A 119 -5.34 -20.32 -2.51
C HIS A 119 -4.78 -19.01 -1.98
N PRO A 120 -5.38 -18.46 -0.92
CA PRO A 120 -4.96 -17.13 -0.45
C PRO A 120 -3.51 -17.09 0.02
N MET A 121 -2.99 -18.21 0.45
CA MET A 121 -1.63 -18.25 0.97
C MET A 121 -0.58 -18.38 -0.13
N SER A 122 -0.98 -18.57 -1.36
CA SER A 122 -0.03 -18.72 -2.45
C SER A 122 0.80 -17.47 -2.65
N VAL A 123 0.30 -16.32 -2.19
CA VAL A 123 0.99 -15.05 -2.35
C VAL A 123 1.87 -14.73 -1.16
N ALA A 124 1.64 -15.39 -0.05
CA ALA A 124 2.36 -15.08 1.19
C ALA A 124 3.85 -15.37 1.08
N GLY A 125 4.22 -16.31 0.24
CA GLY A 125 5.62 -16.66 0.07
C GLY A 125 6.47 -15.55 -0.49
N GLU A 126 5.87 -14.51 -0.97
CA GLU A 126 6.60 -13.37 -1.51
C GLU A 126 7.26 -12.52 -0.45
N GLU A 127 6.94 -12.72 0.77
CA GLU A 127 7.58 -12.04 1.87
C GLU A 127 8.88 -12.70 2.22
#